data_6bc4237bd8943200367d786f24fab850
#
_entry.id   6bc4237bd8943200367d786f24fab850
#
_cell.length_a   1.000
_cell.length_b   1.000
_cell.length_c   1.000
_cell.angle_alpha   90.00
_cell.angle_beta   90.00
_cell.angle_gamma   90.00
#
_symmetry.space_group_name_H-M   'P 1'
#
loop_
_entity.id
_entity.type
_entity.pdbx_description
1 polymer ?
#
loop_
_entity_poly.entity_id
_entity_poly.type
_entity_poly.pdbx_seq_one_letter_code
_entity_poly.pdbx_strand_id
1 'polypeptide(L)'
;MKKLKITKEQLEKIGITRCEDGQFWKGNFKVTYNKIWCRHKYGNDKYYLAFSYYDANLYAKQMVEWKSGTRKNRPTGIRLMLVHRAVYAWFNGETPDNMDVCHKDDNVENNCIDNLKADTHGNNIRERKSAGHGREAKYYEGNK
;
A
#
# COMPACT_ATOMS: atom_id res chain seq x y z
N MET A 1 6.42 12.60 6.72
CA MET A 1 5.07 12.11 7.05
C MET A 1 5.13 10.67 7.53
N LYS A 2 4.46 10.41 8.62
CA LYS A 2 4.43 9.08 9.21
C LYS A 2 3.50 8.16 8.42
N LYS A 3 3.98 6.99 8.06
CA LYS A 3 3.13 6.01 7.40
C LYS A 3 2.15 5.41 8.39
N LEU A 4 0.94 5.13 7.93
CA LEU A 4 -0.05 4.49 8.77
C LEU A 4 0.38 3.06 9.06
N LYS A 5 0.30 2.70 10.33
CA LYS A 5 0.60 1.34 10.74
C LYS A 5 -0.59 0.43 10.44
N ILE A 6 -0.30 -0.72 9.87
CA ILE A 6 -1.28 -1.75 9.60
C ILE A 6 -0.99 -2.91 10.53
N THR A 7 -2.02 -3.46 11.18
CA THR A 7 -1.87 -4.61 12.06
C THR A 7 -2.69 -5.77 11.54
N LYS A 8 -2.28 -6.99 11.91
CA LYS A 8 -3.03 -8.19 11.57
C LYS A 8 -4.45 -8.12 12.15
N GLU A 9 -4.57 -7.60 13.38
CA GLU A 9 -5.86 -7.43 14.01
C GLU A 9 -6.79 -6.55 13.19
N GLN A 10 -6.28 -5.45 12.65
CA GLN A 10 -7.04 -4.57 11.79
C GLN A 10 -7.51 -5.30 10.53
N LEU A 11 -6.65 -6.12 9.94
CA LEU A 11 -7.00 -6.90 8.76
C LEU A 11 -8.10 -7.91 9.07
N GLU A 12 -8.02 -8.55 10.23
CA GLU A 12 -9.06 -9.48 10.66
C GLU A 12 -10.39 -8.77 10.88
N LYS A 13 -10.35 -7.56 11.43
CA LYS A 13 -11.57 -6.76 11.63
C LYS A 13 -12.28 -6.40 10.34
N ILE A 14 -11.53 -6.17 9.27
CA ILE A 14 -12.17 -5.87 7.97
C ILE A 14 -12.61 -7.12 7.22
N GLY A 15 -12.41 -8.29 7.80
CA GLY A 15 -12.95 -9.55 7.28
C GLY A 15 -11.94 -10.47 6.63
N ILE A 16 -10.67 -10.15 6.61
CA ILE A 16 -9.65 -11.01 6.02
C ILE A 16 -9.54 -12.29 6.84
N THR A 17 -9.63 -13.45 6.18
CA THR A 17 -9.54 -14.75 6.85
C THR A 17 -8.27 -15.50 6.55
N ARG A 18 -7.64 -15.25 5.42
CA ARG A 18 -6.37 -15.90 5.05
C ARG A 18 -5.66 -15.12 3.97
N CYS A 19 -4.39 -15.44 3.81
CA CYS A 19 -3.56 -14.89 2.74
C CYS A 19 -2.74 -16.03 2.14
N GLU A 20 -2.88 -16.23 0.85
CA GLU A 20 -2.15 -17.27 0.11
C GLU A 20 -1.47 -16.64 -1.09
N ASP A 21 -0.16 -16.82 -1.20
CA ASP A 21 0.62 -16.32 -2.34
C ASP A 21 0.36 -14.84 -2.63
N GLY A 22 0.25 -14.04 -1.57
CA GLY A 22 0.01 -12.61 -1.71
C GLY A 22 -1.43 -12.23 -1.99
N GLN A 23 -2.34 -13.19 -1.99
CA GLN A 23 -3.75 -12.95 -2.21
C GLN A 23 -4.54 -13.09 -0.92
N PHE A 24 -5.24 -12.03 -0.55
CA PHE A 24 -6.13 -12.05 0.59
C PHE A 24 -7.50 -12.64 0.23
N TRP A 25 -8.10 -13.29 1.21
CA TRP A 25 -9.41 -13.89 1.08
C TRP A 25 -10.29 -13.47 2.24
N LYS A 26 -11.57 -13.25 1.96
CA LYS A 26 -12.62 -13.06 2.97
C LYS A 26 -13.53 -14.26 2.87
N GLY A 27 -13.26 -15.28 3.68
CA GLY A 27 -13.95 -16.56 3.55
C GLY A 27 -13.67 -17.17 2.17
N ASN A 28 -14.71 -17.35 1.38
CA ASN A 28 -14.59 -17.90 0.02
C ASN A 28 -14.45 -16.83 -1.05
N PHE A 29 -14.39 -15.57 -0.66
CA PHE A 29 -14.29 -14.47 -1.61
C PHE A 29 -12.85 -13.97 -1.72
N LYS A 30 -12.38 -13.90 -2.94
CA LYS A 30 -11.06 -13.36 -3.26
C LYS A 30 -11.14 -11.83 -3.24
N VAL A 31 -10.27 -11.20 -2.46
CA VAL A 31 -10.22 -9.74 -2.41
C VAL A 31 -9.72 -9.22 -3.74
N THR A 32 -10.44 -8.27 -4.31
CA THR A 32 -10.08 -7.65 -5.59
C THR A 32 -9.05 -6.55 -5.37
N TYR A 33 -7.97 -6.61 -6.13
CA TYR A 33 -6.92 -5.60 -6.07
C TYR A 33 -7.05 -4.62 -7.23
N ASN A 34 -6.70 -3.37 -6.94
CA ASN A 34 -6.69 -2.29 -7.93
C ASN A 34 -5.28 -1.73 -8.04
N LYS A 35 -4.95 -1.25 -9.23
CA LYS A 35 -3.68 -0.57 -9.45
C LYS A 35 -3.78 0.87 -8.97
N ILE A 36 -2.87 1.26 -8.09
CA ILE A 36 -2.75 2.65 -7.64
C ILE A 36 -1.49 3.21 -8.25
N TRP A 37 -1.66 4.06 -9.23
CA TRP A 37 -0.53 4.64 -9.96
C TRP A 37 0.16 5.70 -9.12
N CYS A 38 1.46 5.58 -9.03
CA CYS A 38 2.26 6.56 -8.30
C CYS A 38 2.40 7.82 -9.14
N ARG A 39 2.10 8.94 -8.52
CA ARG A 39 2.39 10.22 -9.16
C ARG A 39 3.86 10.50 -9.01
N HIS A 40 4.49 10.77 -10.11
CA HIS A 40 5.94 10.85 -10.16
C HIS A 40 6.34 12.08 -10.94
N LYS A 41 7.37 12.76 -10.47
CA LYS A 41 7.87 13.95 -11.13
C LYS A 41 8.25 13.69 -12.58
N TYR A 42 8.71 12.48 -12.86
CA TYR A 42 9.24 12.11 -14.18
C TYR A 42 8.36 11.10 -14.92
N GLY A 43 7.15 10.86 -14.43
CA GLY A 43 6.24 9.96 -15.11
C GLY A 43 5.34 9.21 -14.15
N ASN A 44 4.37 8.50 -14.70
CA ASN A 44 3.37 7.75 -13.94
C ASN A 44 3.33 6.30 -14.38
N ASP A 45 4.51 5.70 -14.55
CA ASP A 45 4.61 4.34 -15.05
C ASP A 45 4.82 3.30 -13.96
N LYS A 46 4.68 3.70 -12.71
CA LYS A 46 4.75 2.80 -11.58
C LYS A 46 3.44 2.74 -10.84
N TYR A 47 3.12 1.57 -10.35
CA TYR A 47 1.92 1.39 -9.55
C TYR A 47 2.18 0.39 -8.42
N TYR A 48 1.25 0.38 -7.46
CA TYR A 48 1.19 -0.64 -6.44
C TYR A 48 -0.22 -1.22 -6.44
N LEU A 49 -0.35 -2.45 -5.98
CA LEU A 49 -1.66 -3.04 -5.81
C LEU A 49 -2.23 -2.62 -4.46
N ALA A 50 -3.51 -2.32 -4.45
CA ALA A 50 -4.23 -1.92 -3.25
C ALA A 50 -5.64 -2.51 -3.27
N PHE A 51 -6.26 -2.56 -2.10
CA PHE A 51 -7.67 -2.91 -2.02
C PHE A 51 -8.38 -1.88 -1.15
N SER A 52 -9.69 -1.76 -1.36
CA SER A 52 -10.49 -0.82 -0.59
C SER A 52 -11.18 -1.54 0.56
N TYR A 53 -11.41 -0.79 1.63
CA TYR A 53 -12.17 -1.27 2.77
C TYR A 53 -12.96 -0.13 3.37
N TYR A 54 -13.99 -0.48 4.11
CA TYR A 54 -14.85 0.51 4.77
C TYR A 54 -14.32 0.84 6.15
N ASP A 55 -14.25 2.14 6.45
CA ASP A 55 -13.84 2.64 7.77
C ASP A 55 -14.95 3.54 8.30
N ALA A 56 -15.63 3.08 9.35
CA ALA A 56 -16.75 3.80 9.93
C ALA A 56 -16.32 5.16 10.52
N ASN A 57 -15.12 5.23 11.07
CA ASN A 57 -14.62 6.49 11.62
C ASN A 57 -14.38 7.51 10.51
N LEU A 58 -13.84 7.06 9.38
CA LEU A 58 -13.68 7.93 8.22
C LEU A 58 -15.04 8.39 7.70
N TYR A 59 -16.01 7.48 7.64
CA TYR A 59 -17.36 7.82 7.19
C TYR A 59 -17.96 8.92 8.05
N ALA A 60 -17.85 8.79 9.39
CA ALA A 60 -18.37 9.78 10.31
C ALA A 60 -17.71 11.16 10.11
N LYS A 61 -16.39 11.17 9.94
CA LYS A 61 -15.64 12.40 9.67
C LYS A 61 -16.10 13.04 8.36
N GLN A 62 -16.22 12.25 7.32
CA GLN A 62 -16.65 12.74 6.00
C GLN A 62 -18.08 13.27 6.05
N MET A 63 -18.94 12.65 6.86
CA MET A 63 -20.33 13.10 7.02
C MET A 63 -20.37 14.50 7.64
N VAL A 64 -19.57 14.73 8.67
CA VAL A 64 -19.48 16.06 9.29
C VAL A 64 -18.99 17.09 8.28
N GLU A 65 -17.96 16.75 7.53
CA GLU A 65 -17.39 17.64 6.50
C GLU A 65 -18.39 17.91 5.37
N TRP A 66 -19.14 16.90 4.99
CA TRP A 66 -20.14 17.05 3.94
C TRP A 66 -21.28 17.95 4.38
N LYS A 67 -21.78 17.76 5.58
CA LYS A 67 -22.86 18.58 6.11
C LYS A 67 -22.45 20.03 6.35
N SER A 68 -21.20 20.26 6.69
CA SER A 68 -20.68 21.60 6.92
C SER A 68 -20.28 22.32 5.61
N GLY A 69 -20.29 21.60 4.49
CA GLY A 69 -19.90 22.16 3.19
C GLY A 69 -18.41 22.10 2.89
N THR A 70 -17.61 21.58 3.81
CA THR A 70 -16.16 21.44 3.61
C THR A 70 -15.85 20.37 2.57
N ARG A 71 -16.68 19.35 2.49
CA ARG A 71 -16.54 18.27 1.54
C ARG A 71 -17.69 18.34 0.52
N LYS A 72 -17.33 18.29 -0.76
CA LYS A 72 -18.32 18.38 -1.85
C LYS A 72 -19.02 17.06 -2.14
N ASN A 73 -18.32 15.95 -1.97
CA ASN A 73 -18.84 14.64 -2.32
C ASN A 73 -19.50 13.96 -1.14
N ARG A 74 -20.50 13.11 -1.44
CA ARG A 74 -21.16 12.31 -0.42
C ARG A 74 -20.16 11.42 0.30
N PRO A 75 -20.29 11.23 1.63
CA PRO A 75 -19.40 10.36 2.39
C PRO A 75 -19.43 8.94 1.87
N THR A 76 -18.27 8.30 1.79
CA THR A 76 -18.16 6.90 1.35
C THR A 76 -17.58 6.01 2.42
N GLY A 77 -16.71 6.56 3.29
CA GLY A 77 -16.01 5.77 4.29
C GLY A 77 -14.98 4.82 3.70
N ILE A 78 -14.60 5.02 2.45
CA ILE A 78 -13.70 4.09 1.76
C ILE A 78 -12.25 4.53 1.93
N ARG A 79 -11.42 3.58 2.37
CA ARG A 79 -9.96 3.75 2.43
C ARG A 79 -9.29 2.73 1.53
N LEU A 80 -8.09 3.03 1.11
CA LEU A 80 -7.26 2.11 0.34
C LEU A 80 -6.12 1.61 1.22
N MET A 81 -5.78 0.34 1.05
CA MET A 81 -4.68 -0.27 1.76
C MET A 81 -3.76 -0.95 0.75
N LEU A 82 -2.47 -0.63 0.82
CA LEU A 82 -1.49 -1.23 -0.08
C LEU A 82 -1.30 -2.70 0.27
N VAL A 83 -1.38 -3.55 -0.74
CA VAL A 83 -1.34 -5.00 -0.56
C VAL A 83 -0.03 -5.47 0.08
N HIS A 84 1.11 -4.98 -0.42
CA HIS A 84 2.41 -5.43 0.10
C HIS A 84 2.57 -5.11 1.58
N ARG A 85 2.12 -3.95 2.01
CA ARG A 85 2.18 -3.59 3.43
C ARG A 85 1.24 -4.45 4.25
N ALA A 86 0.04 -4.72 3.73
CA ALA A 86 -0.94 -5.55 4.43
C ALA A 86 -0.47 -7.01 4.54
N VAL A 87 0.13 -7.56 3.49
CA VAL A 87 0.67 -8.92 3.54
C VAL A 87 1.79 -9.01 4.58
N TYR A 88 2.68 -8.03 4.59
CA TYR A 88 3.74 -8.00 5.60
C TYR A 88 3.15 -8.00 7.01
N ALA A 89 2.13 -7.17 7.25
CA ALA A 89 1.47 -7.09 8.56
C ALA A 89 0.76 -8.39 8.92
N TRP A 90 0.15 -9.05 7.94
CA TRP A 90 -0.55 -10.31 8.17
C TRP A 90 0.38 -11.39 8.74
N PHE A 91 1.58 -11.50 8.19
CA PHE A 91 2.53 -12.54 8.60
C PHE A 91 3.42 -12.12 9.76
N ASN A 92 3.63 -10.81 9.97
CA ASN A 92 4.52 -10.31 11.02
C ASN A 92 3.79 -9.62 12.16
N GLY A 93 2.47 -9.55 12.10
CA GLY A 93 1.63 -8.93 13.13
C GLY A 93 1.36 -7.45 12.88
N GLU A 94 2.32 -6.74 12.32
CA GLU A 94 2.16 -5.31 12.01
C GLU A 94 3.22 -4.87 11.01
N THR A 95 3.00 -3.70 10.41
CA THR A 95 4.00 -3.10 9.53
C THR A 95 5.16 -2.57 10.37
N PRO A 96 6.37 -2.50 9.78
CA PRO A 96 7.53 -2.00 10.54
C PRO A 96 7.44 -0.50 10.77
N ASP A 97 8.01 -0.04 11.89
CA ASP A 97 8.07 1.38 12.20
C ASP A 97 9.16 2.04 11.38
N ASN A 98 8.80 3.16 10.74
CA ASN A 98 9.75 4.01 10.00
C ASN A 98 10.54 3.26 8.92
N MET A 99 9.98 2.19 8.40
CA MET A 99 10.59 1.41 7.32
C MET A 99 9.61 1.22 6.19
N ASP A 100 10.15 1.00 5.00
CA ASP A 100 9.37 0.64 3.83
C ASP A 100 9.26 -0.88 3.74
N VAL A 101 8.13 -1.35 3.23
CA VAL A 101 8.01 -2.75 2.83
C VAL A 101 8.30 -2.80 1.34
N CYS A 102 9.31 -3.57 0.97
CA CYS A 102 9.85 -3.59 -0.38
C CYS A 102 9.66 -4.95 -1.03
N HIS A 103 9.56 -4.95 -2.36
CA HIS A 103 9.53 -6.18 -3.16
C HIS A 103 10.96 -6.56 -3.52
N LYS A 104 11.39 -7.75 -3.13
CA LYS A 104 12.77 -8.17 -3.36
C LYS A 104 13.12 -8.28 -4.84
N ASP A 105 12.16 -8.71 -5.66
CA ASP A 105 12.34 -8.87 -7.10
C ASP A 105 11.86 -7.64 -7.90
N ASP A 106 11.47 -6.57 -7.20
CA ASP A 106 10.93 -5.36 -7.79
C ASP A 106 9.61 -5.52 -8.54
N ASN A 107 9.00 -6.66 -8.42
CA ASN A 107 7.70 -6.90 -9.06
C ASN A 107 6.59 -6.55 -8.06
N VAL A 108 5.93 -5.43 -8.28
CA VAL A 108 4.89 -4.92 -7.36
C VAL A 108 3.66 -5.82 -7.32
N GLU A 109 3.52 -6.75 -8.26
CA GLU A 109 2.42 -7.71 -8.27
C GLU A 109 2.76 -9.01 -7.54
N ASN A 110 4.03 -9.21 -7.20
CA ASN A 110 4.44 -10.39 -6.44
C ASN A 110 4.45 -10.05 -4.96
N ASN A 111 3.30 -10.19 -4.32
CA ASN A 111 3.11 -9.84 -2.92
C ASN A 111 3.20 -11.04 -1.99
N CYS A 112 3.84 -12.11 -2.42
CA CYS A 112 4.13 -13.25 -1.56
C CYS A 112 5.04 -12.80 -0.43
N ILE A 113 4.79 -13.30 0.78
CA ILE A 113 5.56 -12.87 1.95
C ILE A 113 7.07 -13.08 1.76
N ASP A 114 7.46 -14.14 1.07
CA ASP A 114 8.86 -14.44 0.82
C ASP A 114 9.54 -13.40 -0.06
N ASN A 115 8.76 -12.61 -0.80
CA ASN A 115 9.27 -11.56 -1.67
C ASN A 115 9.26 -10.19 -1.02
N LEU A 116 8.81 -10.09 0.23
CA LEU A 116 8.68 -8.81 0.93
C LEU A 116 9.74 -8.68 2.02
N LYS A 117 10.27 -7.49 2.16
CA LYS A 117 11.21 -7.19 3.23
C LYS A 117 10.97 -5.77 3.76
N ALA A 118 11.35 -5.56 5.01
CA ALA A 118 11.33 -4.22 5.59
C ALA A 118 12.73 -3.62 5.49
N ASP A 119 12.81 -2.36 5.08
CA ASP A 119 14.09 -1.67 4.97
C ASP A 119 13.88 -0.17 5.16
N THR A 120 14.93 0.54 5.49
CA THR A 120 14.85 1.99 5.59
C THR A 120 14.58 2.58 4.23
N HIS A 121 13.94 3.75 4.22
CA HIS A 121 13.64 4.43 2.95
C HIS A 121 14.91 4.72 2.16
N GLY A 122 15.97 5.13 2.84
CA GLY A 122 17.24 5.40 2.18
C GLY A 122 17.84 4.17 1.51
N ASN A 123 17.84 3.02 2.22
CA ASN A 123 18.35 1.79 1.65
C ASN A 123 17.50 1.30 0.48
N ASN A 124 16.20 1.44 0.59
CA ASN A 124 15.28 1.06 -0.47
C ASN A 124 15.60 1.82 -1.77
N ILE A 125 15.82 3.12 -1.68
CA ILE A 125 16.18 3.93 -2.83
C ILE A 125 17.53 3.50 -3.40
N ARG A 126 18.53 3.26 -2.54
CA ARG A 126 19.84 2.82 -2.99
C ARG A 126 19.79 1.49 -3.72
N GLU A 127 19.02 0.55 -3.20
CA GLU A 127 18.89 -0.77 -3.82
C GLU A 127 18.22 -0.68 -5.18
N ARG A 128 17.22 0.18 -5.32
CA ARG A 128 16.57 0.36 -6.61
C ARG A 128 17.53 0.87 -7.66
N LYS A 129 18.38 1.81 -7.29
CA LYS A 129 19.41 2.33 -8.21
C LYS A 129 20.43 1.25 -8.56
N SER A 130 20.87 0.49 -7.56
CA SER A 130 21.87 -0.57 -7.75
C SER A 130 21.34 -1.71 -8.59
N ALA A 131 20.05 -2.00 -8.47
CA ALA A 131 19.42 -3.09 -9.21
C ALA A 131 19.14 -2.73 -10.68
N GLY A 132 19.59 -1.56 -11.11
CA GLY A 132 19.41 -1.20 -12.50
C GLY A 132 18.04 -0.68 -12.83
N HIS A 133 17.41 0.03 -11.94
CA HIS A 133 16.18 0.76 -12.24
C HIS A 133 16.56 1.94 -13.11
N GLY A 134 17.15 1.60 -14.24
CA GLY A 134 17.79 2.57 -15.10
C GLY A 134 16.91 3.72 -15.50
N ARG A 135 15.65 3.43 -15.69
CA ARG A 135 14.72 4.47 -16.05
C ARG A 135 14.62 5.54 -14.97
N GLU A 136 14.54 5.14 -13.73
CA GLU A 136 14.48 6.10 -12.64
C GLU A 136 15.77 6.83 -12.45
N ALA A 137 16.84 6.09 -12.43
CA ALA A 137 18.17 6.69 -12.37
C ALA A 137 18.37 7.65 -13.54
N LYS A 138 17.92 7.24 -14.70
CA LYS A 138 18.01 8.05 -15.91
C LYS A 138 17.26 9.37 -15.74
N TYR A 139 16.05 9.33 -15.21
CA TYR A 139 15.31 10.56 -14.96
C TYR A 139 16.03 11.48 -14.00
N TYR A 140 16.48 10.92 -12.90
CA TYR A 140 17.16 11.72 -11.90
C TYR A 140 18.44 12.31 -12.44
N GLU A 141 19.18 11.56 -13.20
CA GLU A 141 20.40 12.04 -13.82
C GLU A 141 20.12 13.12 -14.85
N GLY A 142 19.10 12.95 -15.63
CA GLY A 142 18.72 13.94 -16.61
C GLY A 142 18.23 15.25 -16.02
N ASN A 143 17.92 15.26 -14.76
CA ASN A 143 17.37 16.42 -14.08
C ASN A 143 18.29 16.98 -13.01
N LYS A 144 19.49 16.54 -13.01
CA LYS A 144 20.48 17.04 -12.07
C LYS A 144 21.01 18.40 -12.50
#